data_5401aca22db51702b03e5a96a06b1468
#
_entry.id   5401aca22db51702b03e5a96a06b1468
#
_cell.length_a   1.000
_cell.length_b   1.000
_cell.length_c   1.000
_cell.angle_alpha   90.00
_cell.angle_beta   90.00
_cell.angle_gamma   90.00
#
_symmetry.space_group_name_H-M   'P 1'
#
loop_
_entity.id
_entity.type
_entity.pdbx_description
1 polymer ?
#
loop_
_entity_poly.entity_id
_entity_poly.type
_entity_poly.pdbx_seq_one_letter_code
_entity_poly.pdbx_strand_id
1 'polypeptide(L)'
;MSVGVDFLTGMAQAVSTMTLYEDGHPARERAIDRAYAALTDLQDESATRAFTFLGDEIVLDRRPIRELKHWDWGGRLAAVGIQRLELTGRVTREDFDAFLEEAFNRLTGAVVSSAAVRQGRPTNIRYGEVGLKGKDEAAGTAGETVSLATLGYSLKEEIQAIEWLHGELKDERRLHLLEAEGIVRSLSVAMHGDRAFLIPMLRLKQFDQYTVTHTLNVAVLTMALAEYLGLGPREVRGFGIAGLLHDLGKVRVPLEVLNKPGKLSREERLLIETHPVEGARIILETEERLDLAAVVAYEHHIRIDGGGYPRLRYPRACHQASNLVHVCDVFDALRTHRPYREAWPTERALGILQEGAGPEFDADIARAFVAMMRQWEDRVAEVGTDDPELRLGARKAPEASAEAL
;
A
#
# COMPACT_ATOMS: atom_id res chain seq x y z
N MET A 1 -20.38 21.38 1.64
CA MET A 1 -18.96 20.91 1.55
C MET A 1 -18.86 19.68 2.44
N SER A 2 -17.92 18.79 2.19
CA SER A 2 -17.75 17.65 3.12
C SER A 2 -17.10 18.13 4.41
N VAL A 3 -17.49 17.58 5.56
CA VAL A 3 -16.92 17.96 6.88
C VAL A 3 -15.40 17.84 6.93
N GLY A 4 -14.82 16.93 6.15
CA GLY A 4 -13.37 16.82 6.01
C GLY A 4 -12.72 18.01 5.29
N VAL A 5 -13.41 18.58 4.29
CA VAL A 5 -12.96 19.81 3.59
C VAL A 5 -13.02 21.00 4.53
N ASP A 6 -14.11 21.14 5.28
CA ASP A 6 -14.31 22.26 6.21
C ASP A 6 -13.26 22.22 7.34
N PHE A 7 -12.94 21.03 7.85
CA PHE A 7 -11.88 20.85 8.84
C PHE A 7 -10.50 21.25 8.28
N LEU A 8 -10.08 20.69 7.14
CA LEU A 8 -8.75 20.96 6.59
C LEU A 8 -8.56 22.42 6.18
N THR A 9 -9.59 23.04 5.59
CA THR A 9 -9.54 24.44 5.21
C THR A 9 -9.53 25.37 6.44
N GLY A 10 -10.31 25.02 7.47
CA GLY A 10 -10.30 25.72 8.75
C GLY A 10 -8.93 25.64 9.44
N MET A 11 -8.35 24.45 9.48
CA MET A 11 -7.00 24.20 10.02
C MET A 11 -5.94 25.04 9.29
N ALA A 12 -5.94 25.02 7.95
CA ALA A 12 -5.00 25.81 7.16
C ALA A 12 -5.16 27.31 7.39
N GLN A 13 -6.40 27.77 7.54
CA GLN A 13 -6.68 29.16 7.86
C GLN A 13 -6.20 29.53 9.26
N ALA A 14 -6.38 28.66 10.25
CA ALA A 14 -5.85 28.85 11.60
C ALA A 14 -4.32 28.99 11.59
N VAL A 15 -3.61 28.04 10.96
CA VAL A 15 -2.15 28.11 10.84
C VAL A 15 -1.69 29.35 10.06
N SER A 16 -2.37 29.73 8.96
CA SER A 16 -2.06 30.98 8.24
C SER A 16 -2.24 32.21 9.12
N THR A 17 -3.27 32.23 9.96
CA THR A 17 -3.53 33.35 10.86
C THR A 17 -2.46 33.45 11.96
N MET A 18 -1.90 32.31 12.39
CA MET A 18 -0.77 32.27 13.34
C MET A 18 0.53 32.88 12.78
N THR A 19 0.70 32.93 11.44
CA THR A 19 1.83 33.64 10.83
C THR A 19 1.66 35.16 10.85
N LEU A 20 0.44 35.66 11.00
CA LEU A 20 0.12 37.08 10.88
C LEU A 20 -0.09 37.77 12.24
N TYR A 21 -0.47 37.02 13.26
CA TYR A 21 -0.87 37.56 14.55
C TYR A 21 -0.24 36.79 15.72
N GLU A 22 0.16 37.55 16.74
CA GLU A 22 0.71 37.01 17.98
C GLU A 22 -0.35 36.26 18.81
N ASP A 23 0.12 35.50 19.81
CA ASP A 23 -0.74 34.81 20.77
C ASP A 23 -1.71 35.77 21.45
N GLY A 24 -2.96 35.31 21.65
CA GLY A 24 -4.02 36.09 22.27
C GLY A 24 -4.70 37.11 21.33
N HIS A 25 -4.26 37.24 20.07
CA HIS A 25 -4.92 38.16 19.14
C HIS A 25 -6.30 37.63 18.74
N PRO A 26 -7.39 38.44 18.81
CA PRO A 26 -8.76 37.98 18.58
C PRO A 26 -9.01 37.31 17.20
N ALA A 27 -8.26 37.69 16.15
CA ALA A 27 -8.39 37.08 14.83
C ALA A 27 -7.82 35.65 14.81
N ARG A 28 -6.68 35.42 15.52
CA ARG A 28 -6.05 34.11 15.67
C ARG A 28 -6.98 33.19 16.46
N GLU A 29 -7.47 33.62 17.62
CA GLU A 29 -8.40 32.87 18.46
C GLU A 29 -9.67 32.46 17.68
N ARG A 30 -10.30 33.38 16.96
CA ARG A 30 -11.48 33.05 16.15
C ARG A 30 -11.19 32.06 15.02
N ALA A 31 -9.99 32.07 14.43
CA ALA A 31 -9.62 31.12 13.40
C ALA A 31 -9.43 29.71 13.99
N ILE A 32 -8.78 29.61 15.13
CA ILE A 32 -8.59 28.35 15.87
C ILE A 32 -9.94 27.80 16.35
N ASP A 33 -10.82 28.66 16.88
CA ASP A 33 -12.18 28.25 17.33
C ASP A 33 -12.99 27.65 16.17
N ARG A 34 -12.94 28.26 14.99
CA ARG A 34 -13.63 27.75 13.80
C ARG A 34 -13.06 26.42 13.35
N ALA A 35 -11.73 26.27 13.35
CA ALA A 35 -11.08 25.03 12.99
C ALA A 35 -11.43 23.90 13.98
N TYR A 36 -11.48 24.20 15.28
CA TYR A 36 -11.88 23.23 16.30
C TYR A 36 -13.37 22.87 16.21
N ALA A 37 -14.24 23.80 15.88
CA ALA A 37 -15.65 23.50 15.63
C ALA A 37 -15.79 22.54 14.44
N ALA A 38 -15.09 22.78 13.33
CA ALA A 38 -15.08 21.89 12.17
C ALA A 38 -14.48 20.50 12.48
N LEU A 39 -13.48 20.42 13.37
CA LEU A 39 -12.97 19.14 13.90
C LEU A 39 -14.04 18.40 14.69
N THR A 40 -14.80 19.11 15.51
CA THR A 40 -15.89 18.50 16.31
C THR A 40 -16.98 17.94 15.40
N ASP A 41 -17.39 18.70 14.38
CA ASP A 41 -18.39 18.26 13.41
C ASP A 41 -17.91 17.01 12.65
N LEU A 42 -16.62 16.97 12.24
CA LEU A 42 -16.01 15.81 11.61
C LEU A 42 -16.05 14.57 12.52
N GLN A 43 -15.77 14.76 13.82
CA GLN A 43 -15.75 13.67 14.80
C GLN A 43 -17.14 13.22 15.27
N ASP A 44 -18.17 14.03 15.07
CA ASP A 44 -19.57 13.67 15.32
C ASP A 44 -20.07 12.64 14.28
N GLU A 45 -19.50 12.64 13.05
CA GLU A 45 -19.79 11.60 12.08
C GLU A 45 -19.04 10.27 12.40
N SER A 46 -17.78 10.35 12.85
CA SER A 46 -16.98 9.20 13.30
C SER A 46 -15.85 9.66 14.22
N ALA A 47 -15.73 9.02 15.37
CA ALA A 47 -14.67 9.33 16.34
C ALA A 47 -13.25 9.00 15.85
N THR A 48 -13.13 8.14 14.86
CA THR A 48 -11.84 7.75 14.26
C THR A 48 -11.82 8.18 12.81
N ARG A 49 -10.85 9.01 12.44
CA ARG A 49 -10.63 9.52 11.09
C ARG A 49 -9.14 9.56 10.77
N ALA A 50 -8.79 9.34 9.51
CA ALA A 50 -7.41 9.44 9.06
C ALA A 50 -7.31 10.23 7.76
N PHE A 51 -6.53 11.30 7.79
CA PHE A 51 -6.13 12.03 6.58
C PHE A 51 -4.75 11.57 6.15
N THR A 52 -4.57 11.39 4.85
CA THR A 52 -3.26 11.12 4.25
C THR A 52 -3.00 12.15 3.15
N PHE A 53 -1.84 12.82 3.22
CA PHE A 53 -1.43 13.89 2.32
C PHE A 53 -0.43 13.35 1.30
N LEU A 54 -0.80 13.34 0.03
CA LEU A 54 -0.10 12.68 -1.08
C LEU A 54 0.26 13.69 -2.16
N GLY A 55 1.13 14.63 -1.84
CA GLY A 55 1.43 15.73 -2.77
C GLY A 55 0.16 16.52 -3.09
N ASP A 56 -0.35 16.37 -4.30
CA ASP A 56 -1.54 17.11 -4.78
C ASP A 56 -2.88 16.48 -4.36
N GLU A 57 -2.85 15.33 -3.69
CA GLU A 57 -4.06 14.59 -3.34
C GLU A 57 -4.17 14.40 -1.82
N ILE A 58 -5.40 14.48 -1.32
CA ILE A 58 -5.72 14.25 0.08
C ILE A 58 -6.76 13.15 0.16
N VAL A 59 -6.47 12.17 1.01
CA VAL A 59 -7.35 11.03 1.26
C VAL A 59 -7.86 11.11 2.69
N LEU A 60 -9.18 11.07 2.88
CA LEU A 60 -9.83 10.91 4.17
C LEU A 60 -10.32 9.48 4.29
N ASP A 61 -9.85 8.79 5.32
CA ASP A 61 -10.06 7.37 5.56
C ASP A 61 -9.60 6.50 4.36
N ARG A 62 -10.26 6.38 3.30
CA ARG A 62 -9.82 5.72 2.05
C ARG A 62 -10.37 6.41 0.82
N ARG A 63 -11.05 7.55 1.02
CA ARG A 63 -11.71 8.28 -0.06
C ARG A 63 -10.96 9.55 -0.39
N PRO A 64 -10.60 9.78 -1.65
CA PRO A 64 -9.96 11.02 -2.05
C PRO A 64 -10.95 12.19 -1.91
N ILE A 65 -10.48 13.27 -1.31
CA ILE A 65 -11.21 14.53 -1.23
C ILE A 65 -10.97 15.30 -2.53
N ARG A 66 -11.86 15.13 -3.51
CA ARG A 66 -11.71 15.73 -4.85
C ARG A 66 -11.76 17.26 -4.83
N GLU A 67 -12.52 17.85 -3.91
CA GLU A 67 -12.66 19.28 -3.72
C GLU A 67 -11.33 19.95 -3.35
N LEU A 68 -10.42 19.22 -2.74
CA LEU A 68 -9.09 19.68 -2.35
C LEU A 68 -7.99 19.26 -3.33
N LYS A 69 -8.35 18.82 -4.52
CA LYS A 69 -7.37 18.53 -5.59
C LYS A 69 -6.60 19.82 -5.91
N HIS A 70 -5.26 19.75 -5.86
CA HIS A 70 -4.35 20.91 -6.00
C HIS A 70 -4.39 21.91 -4.84
N TRP A 71 -4.84 21.49 -3.68
CA TRP A 71 -4.76 22.31 -2.47
C TRP A 71 -3.32 22.31 -1.92
N ASP A 72 -2.62 23.43 -2.06
CA ASP A 72 -1.18 23.55 -1.75
C ASP A 72 -0.78 23.10 -0.33
N TRP A 73 -1.69 23.17 0.61
CA TRP A 73 -1.43 22.80 2.00
C TRP A 73 -1.16 21.32 2.20
N GLY A 74 -1.74 20.45 1.38
CA GLY A 74 -1.45 19.02 1.43
C GLY A 74 0.02 18.74 1.18
N GLY A 75 0.58 19.32 0.11
CA GLY A 75 2.01 19.21 -0.21
C GLY A 75 2.90 19.88 0.85
N ARG A 76 2.49 21.04 1.39
CA ARG A 76 3.25 21.73 2.45
C ARG A 76 3.32 20.94 3.75
N LEU A 77 2.21 20.33 4.18
CA LEU A 77 2.17 19.47 5.37
C LEU A 77 3.03 18.22 5.17
N ALA A 78 2.92 17.57 4.01
CA ALA A 78 3.74 16.41 3.68
C ALA A 78 5.24 16.74 3.68
N ALA A 79 5.63 17.90 3.14
CA ALA A 79 7.02 18.34 3.09
C ALA A 79 7.66 18.57 4.47
N VAL A 80 6.86 18.84 5.50
CA VAL A 80 7.33 19.02 6.90
C VAL A 80 7.09 17.77 7.77
N GLY A 81 6.91 16.60 7.13
CA GLY A 81 6.78 15.32 7.83
C GLY A 81 5.38 15.07 8.42
N ILE A 82 4.35 15.79 7.97
CA ILE A 82 2.95 15.50 8.30
C ILE A 82 2.28 14.87 7.07
N GLN A 83 2.63 13.62 6.79
CA GLN A 83 2.06 12.86 5.67
C GLN A 83 0.75 12.18 6.05
N ARG A 84 0.54 11.94 7.35
CA ARG A 84 -0.69 11.35 7.89
C ARG A 84 -1.09 12.07 9.16
N LEU A 85 -2.40 12.28 9.33
CA LEU A 85 -3.04 12.84 10.51
C LEU A 85 -4.17 11.90 10.93
N GLU A 86 -4.05 11.28 12.10
CA GLU A 86 -5.03 10.34 12.65
C GLU A 86 -5.71 10.94 13.88
N LEU A 87 -7.03 10.83 13.90
CA LEU A 87 -7.90 11.15 15.02
C LEU A 87 -8.40 9.80 15.59
N THR A 88 -7.99 9.44 16.81
CA THR A 88 -8.26 8.12 17.40
C THR A 88 -9.30 8.15 18.52
N GLY A 89 -10.04 9.22 18.63
CA GLY A 89 -11.05 9.47 19.64
C GLY A 89 -11.36 10.95 19.69
N ARG A 90 -12.24 11.36 20.63
CA ARG A 90 -12.61 12.78 20.73
C ARG A 90 -11.38 13.60 21.14
N VAL A 91 -10.98 14.51 20.26
CA VAL A 91 -9.83 15.41 20.45
C VAL A 91 -10.23 16.54 21.37
N THR A 92 -9.43 16.81 22.40
CA THR A 92 -9.64 17.96 23.27
C THR A 92 -9.15 19.25 22.59
N ARG A 93 -9.65 20.40 23.03
CA ARG A 93 -9.16 21.69 22.56
C ARG A 93 -7.66 21.86 22.82
N GLU A 94 -7.19 21.45 23.99
CA GLU A 94 -5.77 21.51 24.37
C GLU A 94 -4.88 20.68 23.45
N ASP A 95 -5.31 19.47 23.07
CA ASP A 95 -4.55 18.61 22.15
C ASP A 95 -4.55 19.20 20.72
N PHE A 96 -5.65 19.82 20.31
CA PHE A 96 -5.76 20.48 19.01
C PHE A 96 -4.87 21.72 18.91
N ASP A 97 -4.88 22.58 19.94
CA ASP A 97 -4.02 23.77 19.99
C ASP A 97 -2.54 23.37 19.96
N ALA A 98 -2.14 22.35 20.70
CA ALA A 98 -0.78 21.83 20.70
C ALA A 98 -0.38 21.28 19.30
N PHE A 99 -1.30 20.61 18.61
CA PHE A 99 -1.08 20.14 17.25
C PHE A 99 -0.90 21.29 16.27
N LEU A 100 -1.74 22.35 16.36
CA LEU A 100 -1.65 23.53 15.49
C LEU A 100 -0.32 24.26 15.69
N GLU A 101 0.13 24.42 16.94
CA GLU A 101 1.43 25.02 17.24
C GLU A 101 2.58 24.21 16.66
N GLU A 102 2.56 22.90 16.79
CA GLU A 102 3.59 22.06 16.19
C GLU A 102 3.59 22.14 14.68
N ALA A 103 2.42 22.07 14.04
CA ALA A 103 2.30 22.21 12.59
C ALA A 103 2.80 23.59 12.10
N PHE A 104 2.47 24.66 12.83
CA PHE A 104 2.96 26.01 12.57
C PHE A 104 4.49 26.09 12.67
N ASN A 105 5.07 25.58 13.74
CA ASN A 105 6.52 25.58 13.96
C ASN A 105 7.27 24.84 12.86
N ARG A 106 6.78 23.68 12.45
CA ARG A 106 7.38 22.93 11.34
C ARG A 106 7.29 23.69 10.01
N LEU A 107 6.15 24.27 9.71
CA LEU A 107 5.92 25.00 8.46
C LEU A 107 6.72 26.32 8.37
N THR A 108 7.04 26.94 9.49
CA THR A 108 7.82 28.16 9.56
C THR A 108 9.32 27.93 9.77
N GLY A 109 9.75 26.67 9.98
CA GLY A 109 11.14 26.33 10.27
C GLY A 109 11.62 26.85 11.63
N ALA A 110 10.72 27.18 12.55
CA ALA A 110 11.05 27.60 13.89
C ALA A 110 11.72 26.40 14.63
N VAL A 111 12.96 26.58 15.07
CA VAL A 111 13.67 25.58 15.87
C VAL A 111 13.03 25.52 17.24
N VAL A 112 12.07 24.61 17.43
CA VAL A 112 11.57 24.33 18.78
C VAL A 112 12.60 23.43 19.45
N SER A 113 13.18 23.94 20.55
CA SER A 113 13.92 23.11 21.49
C SER A 113 13.00 21.94 21.88
N SER A 114 13.43 20.71 21.61
CA SER A 114 12.70 19.45 21.81
C SER A 114 12.30 19.15 23.27
N ALA A 115 12.37 20.13 24.16
CA ALA A 115 12.08 20.02 25.59
C ALA A 115 10.58 20.15 25.96
N ALA A 116 9.69 20.48 25.01
CA ALA A 116 8.27 20.70 25.29
C ALA A 116 7.33 19.57 24.80
N VAL A 117 7.89 18.46 24.32
CA VAL A 117 7.05 17.25 24.13
C VAL A 117 6.62 16.78 25.52
N ARG A 118 5.38 17.06 25.87
CA ARG A 118 4.75 16.60 27.15
C ARG A 118 4.83 15.07 27.19
N GLN A 119 5.85 14.56 27.82
CA GLN A 119 6.00 13.13 28.11
C GLN A 119 4.77 12.66 28.90
N GLY A 120 4.04 11.70 28.37
CA GLY A 120 3.20 10.81 29.14
C GLY A 120 1.69 11.00 29.09
N ARG A 121 1.11 11.93 28.30
CA ARG A 121 -0.34 11.99 28.15
C ARG A 121 -0.74 11.41 26.77
N PRO A 122 -1.59 10.36 26.72
CA PRO A 122 -2.10 9.87 25.44
C PRO A 122 -2.93 10.98 24.78
N THR A 123 -2.56 11.38 23.58
CA THR A 123 -3.32 12.34 22.78
C THR A 123 -4.16 11.59 21.76
N ASN A 124 -5.37 12.10 21.48
CA ASN A 124 -6.24 11.54 20.45
C ASN A 124 -5.92 12.06 19.03
N ILE A 125 -4.86 12.88 18.89
CA ILE A 125 -4.29 13.29 17.60
C ILE A 125 -2.92 12.64 17.45
N ARG A 126 -2.73 11.94 16.33
CA ARG A 126 -1.44 11.36 15.93
C ARG A 126 -1.12 11.85 14.53
N TYR A 127 0.11 12.26 14.29
CA TYR A 127 0.57 12.76 12.99
C TYR A 127 2.04 12.47 12.80
N GLY A 128 2.46 12.35 11.54
CA GLY A 128 3.85 12.08 11.21
C GLY A 128 4.01 11.57 9.79
N GLU A 129 5.19 11.07 9.50
CA GLU A 129 5.48 10.36 8.25
C GLU A 129 4.80 8.99 8.24
N VAL A 130 4.47 8.50 7.06
CA VAL A 130 3.89 7.18 6.89
C VAL A 130 5.00 6.14 6.82
N GLY A 131 5.00 5.20 7.76
CA GLY A 131 5.94 4.07 7.82
C GLY A 131 5.24 2.81 8.31
N LEU A 132 5.89 1.64 8.18
CA LEU A 132 5.35 0.37 8.70
C LEU A 132 5.71 0.18 10.17
N LYS A 133 4.72 -0.22 10.98
CA LYS A 133 4.96 -0.68 12.35
C LYS A 133 5.71 -2.01 12.36
N GLY A 134 6.91 -2.03 12.97
CA GLY A 134 7.51 -3.26 13.45
C GLY A 134 6.68 -3.87 14.60
N LYS A 135 6.74 -5.19 14.79
CA LYS A 135 5.95 -5.92 15.81
C LYS A 135 6.30 -5.59 17.27
N ASP A 136 7.30 -4.74 17.55
CA ASP A 136 7.96 -4.65 18.86
C ASP A 136 7.65 -3.40 19.70
N GLU A 137 6.67 -2.58 19.34
CA GLU A 137 6.29 -1.42 20.18
C GLU A 137 5.33 -1.75 21.32
N ALA A 138 5.28 -2.98 21.81
CA ALA A 138 4.45 -3.37 22.95
C ALA A 138 5.16 -3.41 24.31
N ALA A 139 6.43 -3.01 24.41
CA ALA A 139 7.17 -2.98 25.68
C ALA A 139 7.96 -1.67 25.81
N GLY A 140 7.29 -0.62 26.36
CA GLY A 140 7.92 0.62 26.71
C GLY A 140 8.82 0.48 27.92
N THR A 141 10.12 0.69 27.76
CA THR A 141 11.02 1.09 28.85
C THR A 141 11.30 2.58 28.74
N ALA A 142 11.11 3.27 29.85
CA ALA A 142 11.29 4.70 29.99
C ALA A 142 12.77 5.08 29.77
N GLY A 143 13.04 5.99 28.84
CA GLY A 143 14.35 6.67 28.79
C GLY A 143 14.93 7.06 27.44
N GLU A 144 14.29 6.82 26.31
CA GLU A 144 14.79 7.31 25.03
C GLU A 144 13.87 8.38 24.45
N THR A 145 14.50 9.46 24.00
CA THR A 145 13.87 10.52 23.22
C THR A 145 13.15 9.89 22.03
N VAL A 146 11.83 9.79 22.13
CA VAL A 146 10.99 9.29 21.02
C VAL A 146 11.17 10.25 19.86
N SER A 147 12.01 9.85 18.93
CA SER A 147 12.05 10.37 17.59
C SER A 147 10.63 10.40 17.05
N LEU A 148 10.18 11.58 16.60
CA LEU A 148 8.93 11.88 15.88
C LEU A 148 8.09 10.65 15.55
N ALA A 149 6.93 10.54 16.20
CA ALA A 149 6.07 9.37 16.07
C ALA A 149 5.80 9.05 14.58
N THR A 150 6.55 8.12 14.05
CA THR A 150 6.24 7.52 12.77
C THR A 150 4.90 6.82 12.95
N LEU A 151 3.86 7.32 12.30
CA LEU A 151 2.56 6.67 12.31
C LEU A 151 2.70 5.36 11.54
N GLY A 152 2.79 4.26 12.27
CA GLY A 152 2.95 2.95 11.66
C GLY A 152 1.76 2.66 10.77
N TYR A 153 2.05 2.45 9.49
CA TYR A 153 1.07 2.00 8.50
C TYR A 153 0.68 0.56 8.81
N SER A 154 -0.62 0.30 8.95
CA SER A 154 -1.13 -1.04 9.21
C SER A 154 -1.85 -1.56 7.96
N LEU A 155 -1.30 -2.59 7.34
CA LEU A 155 -1.91 -3.28 6.19
C LEU A 155 -3.25 -3.96 6.52
N LYS A 156 -3.68 -3.98 7.78
CA LYS A 156 -4.99 -4.55 8.17
C LYS A 156 -6.16 -3.88 7.47
N GLU A 157 -6.06 -2.57 7.25
CA GLU A 157 -7.11 -1.80 6.59
C GLU A 157 -7.19 -2.13 5.11
N GLU A 158 -6.05 -2.29 4.42
CA GLU A 158 -6.00 -2.67 3.02
C GLU A 158 -6.46 -4.11 2.82
N ILE A 159 -6.09 -5.01 3.73
CA ILE A 159 -6.58 -6.40 3.74
C ILE A 159 -8.11 -6.41 3.84
N GLN A 160 -8.69 -5.70 4.81
CA GLN A 160 -10.13 -5.61 5.00
C GLN A 160 -10.83 -4.97 3.79
N ALA A 161 -10.21 -3.96 3.16
CA ALA A 161 -10.76 -3.31 1.97
C ALA A 161 -10.79 -4.26 0.76
N ILE A 162 -9.76 -5.10 0.59
CA ILE A 162 -9.75 -6.11 -0.49
C ILE A 162 -10.76 -7.22 -0.21
N GLU A 163 -10.88 -7.67 1.05
CA GLU A 163 -11.91 -8.66 1.43
C GLU A 163 -13.30 -8.15 1.15
N TRP A 164 -13.56 -6.90 1.52
CA TRP A 164 -14.82 -6.24 1.24
C TRP A 164 -15.06 -6.11 -0.28
N LEU A 165 -14.06 -5.66 -1.05
CA LEU A 165 -14.13 -5.53 -2.50
C LEU A 165 -14.47 -6.88 -3.18
N HIS A 166 -13.86 -7.98 -2.72
CA HIS A 166 -14.15 -9.32 -3.22
C HIS A 166 -15.54 -9.80 -2.78
N GLY A 167 -16.01 -9.44 -1.58
CA GLY A 167 -17.34 -9.75 -1.08
C GLY A 167 -18.44 -9.08 -1.90
N GLU A 168 -18.34 -7.75 -2.10
CA GLU A 168 -19.28 -6.97 -2.89
C GLU A 168 -19.43 -7.49 -4.34
N LEU A 169 -18.29 -7.85 -4.95
CA LEU A 169 -18.30 -8.44 -6.29
C LEU A 169 -19.05 -9.78 -6.36
N LYS A 170 -19.00 -10.55 -5.28
CA LYS A 170 -19.68 -11.84 -5.19
C LYS A 170 -21.18 -11.66 -5.03
N ASP A 171 -21.59 -10.69 -4.23
CA ASP A 171 -22.98 -10.46 -3.84
C ASP A 171 -23.69 -9.45 -4.77
N GLU A 172 -23.10 -8.30 -5.04
CA GLU A 172 -23.73 -7.20 -5.79
C GLU A 172 -23.21 -7.00 -7.23
N ARG A 173 -22.15 -7.70 -7.64
CA ARG A 173 -21.50 -7.57 -8.96
C ARG A 173 -21.00 -6.16 -9.29
N ARG A 174 -20.63 -5.38 -8.29
CA ARG A 174 -20.10 -4.03 -8.48
C ARG A 174 -18.66 -3.92 -8.00
N LEU A 175 -17.80 -3.43 -8.88
CA LEU A 175 -16.44 -3.05 -8.53
C LEU A 175 -16.44 -1.58 -8.08
N HIS A 176 -15.93 -1.30 -6.90
CA HIS A 176 -15.80 0.06 -6.40
C HIS A 176 -14.42 0.62 -6.77
N LEU A 177 -14.34 1.34 -7.90
CA LEU A 177 -13.10 1.97 -8.38
C LEU A 177 -12.43 2.83 -7.30
N LEU A 178 -13.22 3.62 -6.57
CA LEU A 178 -12.67 4.50 -5.53
C LEU A 178 -11.95 3.75 -4.42
N GLU A 179 -12.41 2.54 -4.09
CA GLU A 179 -11.72 1.68 -3.11
C GLU A 179 -10.40 1.15 -3.66
N ALA A 180 -10.39 0.62 -4.88
CA ALA A 180 -9.17 0.14 -5.53
C ALA A 180 -8.13 1.27 -5.68
N GLU A 181 -8.55 2.46 -6.11
CA GLU A 181 -7.71 3.66 -6.16
C GLU A 181 -7.21 4.05 -4.75
N GLY A 182 -8.06 3.99 -3.74
CA GLY A 182 -7.72 4.28 -2.35
C GLY A 182 -6.64 3.35 -1.81
N ILE A 183 -6.78 2.04 -2.02
CA ILE A 183 -5.80 1.02 -1.63
C ILE A 183 -4.45 1.31 -2.31
N VAL A 184 -4.42 1.49 -3.64
CA VAL A 184 -3.18 1.73 -4.39
C VAL A 184 -2.51 3.04 -3.97
N ARG A 185 -3.27 4.09 -3.67
CA ARG A 185 -2.73 5.35 -3.14
C ARG A 185 -2.11 5.16 -1.77
N SER A 186 -2.80 4.46 -0.88
CA SER A 186 -2.30 4.12 0.44
C SER A 186 -0.98 3.34 0.37
N LEU A 187 -0.92 2.32 -0.49
CA LEU A 187 0.31 1.55 -0.76
C LEU A 187 1.43 2.41 -1.34
N SER A 188 1.12 3.31 -2.29
CA SER A 188 2.10 4.23 -2.87
C SER A 188 2.73 5.14 -1.83
N VAL A 189 1.93 5.64 -0.86
CA VAL A 189 2.46 6.44 0.26
C VAL A 189 3.40 5.64 1.12
N ALA A 190 2.96 4.43 1.50
CA ALA A 190 3.76 3.57 2.33
C ALA A 190 5.11 3.20 1.68
N MET A 191 5.13 3.03 0.35
CA MET A 191 6.36 2.77 -0.42
C MET A 191 7.36 3.93 -0.38
N HIS A 192 6.89 5.18 -0.29
CA HIS A 192 7.75 6.36 -0.28
C HIS A 192 8.10 6.85 1.14
N GLY A 193 7.29 6.49 2.14
CA GLY A 193 7.46 6.92 3.53
C GLY A 193 8.63 6.24 4.25
N ASP A 194 8.92 4.99 3.93
CA ASP A 194 10.03 4.26 4.51
C ASP A 194 10.74 3.40 3.44
N ARG A 195 12.05 3.62 3.28
CA ARG A 195 12.88 2.84 2.33
C ARG A 195 12.94 1.34 2.68
N ALA A 196 12.54 0.97 3.91
CA ALA A 196 12.41 -0.41 4.38
C ALA A 196 11.02 -1.04 4.13
N PHE A 197 10.09 -0.35 3.46
CA PHE A 197 8.70 -0.78 3.26
C PHE A 197 8.55 -2.16 2.60
N LEU A 198 9.41 -2.48 1.66
CA LEU A 198 9.32 -3.74 0.90
C LEU A 198 9.68 -5.00 1.72
N ILE A 199 10.44 -4.82 2.80
CA ILE A 199 10.88 -5.91 3.67
C ILE A 199 9.73 -6.51 4.48
N PRO A 200 8.87 -5.71 5.12
CA PRO A 200 7.70 -6.25 5.81
C PRO A 200 6.69 -6.92 4.88
N MET A 201 6.53 -6.45 3.64
CA MET A 201 5.62 -7.08 2.68
C MET A 201 6.07 -8.49 2.28
N LEU A 202 7.36 -8.71 2.09
CA LEU A 202 7.91 -10.06 1.90
C LEU A 202 7.72 -10.96 3.15
N ARG A 203 7.45 -10.37 4.33
CA ARG A 203 7.19 -11.06 5.61
C ARG A 203 5.70 -11.24 5.93
N LEU A 204 4.75 -10.71 5.14
CA LEU A 204 3.31 -10.89 5.36
C LEU A 204 2.82 -12.36 5.29
N LYS A 205 3.74 -13.29 5.32
CA LYS A 205 3.52 -14.76 5.30
C LYS A 205 2.68 -15.34 6.45
N GLN A 206 2.27 -14.52 7.42
CA GLN A 206 1.60 -14.99 8.64
C GLN A 206 0.08 -14.77 8.69
N PHE A 207 -0.53 -14.30 7.61
CA PHE A 207 -1.98 -14.16 7.56
C PHE A 207 -2.60 -15.34 6.80
N ASP A 208 -3.60 -15.98 7.40
CA ASP A 208 -4.35 -17.14 6.86
C ASP A 208 -5.12 -16.88 5.55
N GLN A 209 -5.04 -15.65 5.01
CA GLN A 209 -5.76 -15.23 3.82
C GLN A 209 -4.81 -15.06 2.63
N TYR A 210 -4.44 -16.18 2.06
CA TYR A 210 -3.52 -16.30 0.93
C TYR A 210 -3.83 -15.33 -0.24
N THR A 211 -5.09 -15.27 -0.67
CA THR A 211 -5.47 -14.52 -1.87
C THR A 211 -5.28 -13.01 -1.70
N VAL A 212 -5.66 -12.46 -0.54
CA VAL A 212 -5.61 -11.01 -0.28
C VAL A 212 -4.17 -10.52 -0.15
N THR A 213 -3.34 -11.25 0.59
CA THR A 213 -1.92 -10.92 0.76
C THR A 213 -1.17 -10.96 -0.56
N HIS A 214 -1.44 -11.99 -1.38
CA HIS A 214 -0.89 -12.13 -2.72
C HIS A 214 -1.26 -10.93 -3.61
N THR A 215 -2.52 -10.57 -3.66
CA THR A 215 -3.01 -9.43 -4.45
C THR A 215 -2.31 -8.12 -4.08
N LEU A 216 -2.14 -7.84 -2.77
CA LEU A 216 -1.40 -6.68 -2.27
C LEU A 216 0.08 -6.72 -2.68
N ASN A 217 0.73 -7.86 -2.51
CA ASN A 217 2.13 -8.05 -2.86
C ASN A 217 2.36 -7.79 -4.36
N VAL A 218 1.51 -8.36 -5.22
CA VAL A 218 1.62 -8.16 -6.66
C VAL A 218 1.43 -6.68 -7.01
N ALA A 219 0.46 -5.98 -6.42
CA ALA A 219 0.26 -4.55 -6.65
C ALA A 219 1.51 -3.73 -6.30
N VAL A 220 2.09 -3.97 -5.11
CA VAL A 220 3.28 -3.25 -4.64
C VAL A 220 4.51 -3.58 -5.47
N LEU A 221 4.77 -4.86 -5.74
CA LEU A 221 5.90 -5.27 -6.58
C LEU A 221 5.80 -4.66 -7.98
N THR A 222 4.59 -4.61 -8.55
CA THR A 222 4.35 -3.99 -9.86
C THR A 222 4.63 -2.49 -9.84
N MET A 223 4.16 -1.76 -8.81
CA MET A 223 4.44 -0.33 -8.66
C MET A 223 5.94 -0.07 -8.51
N ALA A 224 6.60 -0.81 -7.67
CA ALA A 224 8.02 -0.67 -7.43
C ALA A 224 8.87 -0.97 -8.68
N LEU A 225 8.50 -2.01 -9.43
CA LEU A 225 9.16 -2.32 -10.70
C LEU A 225 8.92 -1.23 -11.74
N ALA A 226 7.70 -0.68 -11.81
CA ALA A 226 7.37 0.44 -12.69
C ALA A 226 8.22 1.69 -12.35
N GLU A 227 8.39 2.01 -11.07
CA GLU A 227 9.27 3.10 -10.62
C GLU A 227 10.74 2.80 -10.93
N TYR A 228 11.20 1.58 -10.69
CA TYR A 228 12.57 1.16 -11.01
C TYR A 228 12.89 1.30 -12.51
N LEU A 229 11.89 1.08 -13.36
CA LEU A 229 11.97 1.29 -14.81
C LEU A 229 11.83 2.77 -15.22
N GLY A 230 11.63 3.69 -14.29
CA GLY A 230 11.53 5.13 -14.53
C GLY A 230 10.18 5.60 -15.07
N LEU A 231 9.13 4.82 -14.90
CA LEU A 231 7.78 5.21 -15.32
C LEU A 231 7.23 6.34 -14.44
N GLY A 232 6.35 7.17 -15.01
CA GLY A 232 5.78 8.31 -14.32
C GLY A 232 4.74 7.92 -13.23
N PRO A 233 4.46 8.80 -12.25
CA PRO A 233 3.56 8.50 -11.13
C PRO A 233 2.15 8.05 -11.55
N ARG A 234 1.66 8.53 -12.71
CA ARG A 234 0.35 8.12 -13.24
C ARG A 234 0.37 6.67 -13.72
N GLU A 235 1.43 6.28 -14.42
CA GLU A 235 1.61 4.90 -14.90
C GLU A 235 1.82 3.95 -13.75
N VAL A 236 2.66 4.32 -12.79
CA VAL A 236 2.90 3.53 -11.56
C VAL A 236 1.59 3.22 -10.85
N ARG A 237 0.74 4.23 -10.62
CA ARG A 237 -0.59 4.01 -10.01
C ARG A 237 -1.50 3.15 -10.87
N GLY A 238 -1.56 3.41 -12.17
CA GLY A 238 -2.35 2.60 -13.11
C GLY A 238 -1.94 1.13 -13.11
N PHE A 239 -0.63 0.87 -13.08
CA PHE A 239 -0.07 -0.48 -13.02
C PHE A 239 -0.32 -1.13 -11.65
N GLY A 240 -0.26 -0.35 -10.56
CA GLY A 240 -0.65 -0.82 -9.21
C GLY A 240 -2.11 -1.26 -9.15
N ILE A 241 -3.05 -0.48 -9.70
CA ILE A 241 -4.47 -0.86 -9.81
C ILE A 241 -4.62 -2.12 -10.65
N ALA A 242 -3.91 -2.23 -11.76
CA ALA A 242 -3.95 -3.41 -12.61
C ALA A 242 -3.42 -4.64 -11.88
N GLY A 243 -2.31 -4.52 -11.13
CA GLY A 243 -1.79 -5.58 -10.27
C GLY A 243 -2.75 -5.97 -9.13
N LEU A 244 -3.45 -4.99 -8.55
CA LEU A 244 -4.47 -5.24 -7.53
C LEU A 244 -5.66 -6.05 -8.07
N LEU A 245 -6.04 -5.83 -9.32
CA LEU A 245 -7.25 -6.40 -9.92
C LEU A 245 -6.98 -7.57 -10.87
N HIS A 246 -5.72 -7.99 -11.06
CA HIS A 246 -5.35 -9.00 -12.06
C HIS A 246 -6.10 -10.32 -11.90
N ASP A 247 -6.31 -10.74 -10.67
CA ASP A 247 -6.90 -12.02 -10.27
C ASP A 247 -8.41 -11.93 -9.94
N LEU A 248 -9.05 -10.79 -10.18
CA LEU A 248 -10.44 -10.53 -9.80
C LEU A 248 -11.42 -11.61 -10.29
N GLY A 249 -11.17 -12.19 -11.44
CA GLY A 249 -12.00 -13.24 -12.00
C GLY A 249 -12.05 -14.53 -11.19
N LYS A 250 -11.15 -14.74 -10.23
CA LYS A 250 -11.17 -15.89 -9.32
C LYS A 250 -12.45 -15.95 -8.46
N VAL A 251 -13.16 -14.83 -8.32
CA VAL A 251 -14.49 -14.81 -7.65
C VAL A 251 -15.54 -15.71 -8.35
N ARG A 252 -15.30 -16.06 -9.62
CA ARG A 252 -16.16 -16.96 -10.40
C ARG A 252 -15.76 -18.43 -10.31
N VAL A 253 -14.59 -18.71 -9.74
CA VAL A 253 -14.12 -20.08 -9.56
C VAL A 253 -14.64 -20.65 -8.24
N PRO A 254 -15.21 -21.87 -8.21
CA PRO A 254 -15.68 -22.48 -6.98
C PRO A 254 -14.54 -22.60 -5.93
N LEU A 255 -14.88 -22.29 -4.67
CA LEU A 255 -13.88 -22.30 -3.57
C LEU A 255 -13.27 -23.68 -3.35
N GLU A 256 -14.01 -24.76 -3.61
CA GLU A 256 -13.52 -26.14 -3.51
C GLU A 256 -12.40 -26.40 -4.51
N VAL A 257 -12.43 -25.74 -5.66
CA VAL A 257 -11.38 -25.84 -6.68
C VAL A 257 -10.18 -24.97 -6.34
N LEU A 258 -10.44 -23.73 -5.91
CA LEU A 258 -9.37 -22.78 -5.49
C LEU A 258 -8.57 -23.30 -4.29
N ASN A 259 -9.25 -23.90 -3.31
CA ASN A 259 -8.65 -24.34 -2.05
C ASN A 259 -8.33 -25.85 -2.04
N LYS A 260 -8.40 -26.53 -3.19
CA LYS A 260 -8.17 -27.98 -3.26
C LYS A 260 -6.77 -28.34 -2.80
N PRO A 261 -6.63 -29.19 -1.77
CA PRO A 261 -5.32 -29.70 -1.38
C PRO A 261 -4.87 -30.76 -2.39
N GLY A 262 -3.84 -30.43 -3.18
CA GLY A 262 -3.26 -31.36 -4.14
C GLY A 262 -3.39 -30.95 -5.60
N LYS A 263 -3.18 -31.93 -6.50
CA LYS A 263 -3.22 -31.65 -7.95
C LYS A 263 -4.65 -31.48 -8.45
N LEU A 264 -4.84 -30.48 -9.30
CA LEU A 264 -6.11 -30.23 -10.00
C LEU A 264 -6.32 -31.28 -11.10
N SER A 265 -7.58 -31.70 -11.31
CA SER A 265 -7.96 -32.41 -12.52
C SER A 265 -7.85 -31.50 -13.75
N ARG A 266 -7.97 -32.07 -14.93
CA ARG A 266 -7.98 -31.31 -16.18
C ARG A 266 -9.15 -30.32 -16.23
N GLU A 267 -10.31 -30.76 -15.80
CA GLU A 267 -11.55 -29.96 -15.76
C GLU A 267 -11.44 -28.82 -14.76
N GLU A 268 -10.93 -29.10 -13.55
CA GLU A 268 -10.71 -28.08 -12.52
C GLU A 268 -9.68 -27.04 -12.98
N ARG A 269 -8.62 -27.49 -13.67
CA ARG A 269 -7.62 -26.59 -14.23
C ARG A 269 -8.23 -25.67 -15.30
N LEU A 270 -9.03 -26.21 -16.22
CA LEU A 270 -9.74 -25.41 -17.22
C LEU A 270 -10.66 -24.37 -16.56
N LEU A 271 -11.27 -24.72 -15.43
CA LEU A 271 -12.12 -23.79 -14.67
C LEU A 271 -11.30 -22.63 -14.10
N ILE A 272 -10.14 -22.91 -13.53
CA ILE A 272 -9.24 -21.84 -13.06
C ILE A 272 -8.75 -20.99 -14.24
N GLU A 273 -8.39 -21.59 -15.36
CA GLU A 273 -7.91 -20.88 -16.56
C GLU A 273 -8.95 -19.92 -17.18
N THR A 274 -10.22 -19.93 -16.68
CA THR A 274 -11.24 -18.94 -17.11
C THR A 274 -11.09 -17.59 -16.42
N HIS A 275 -10.41 -17.50 -15.26
CA HIS A 275 -10.40 -16.27 -14.45
C HIS A 275 -9.86 -15.03 -15.18
N PRO A 276 -8.88 -15.08 -16.10
CA PRO A 276 -8.44 -13.89 -16.82
C PRO A 276 -9.56 -13.29 -17.67
N VAL A 277 -10.33 -14.13 -18.34
CA VAL A 277 -11.46 -13.69 -19.17
C VAL A 277 -12.60 -13.15 -18.31
N GLU A 278 -12.93 -13.84 -17.22
CA GLU A 278 -13.98 -13.42 -16.29
C GLU A 278 -13.58 -12.13 -15.55
N GLY A 279 -12.31 -11.98 -15.16
CA GLY A 279 -11.80 -10.76 -14.53
C GLY A 279 -11.91 -9.55 -15.45
N ALA A 280 -11.44 -9.68 -16.67
CA ALA A 280 -11.57 -8.62 -17.68
C ALA A 280 -13.02 -8.24 -17.93
N ARG A 281 -13.93 -9.23 -18.03
CA ARG A 281 -15.35 -9.00 -18.20
C ARG A 281 -15.95 -8.23 -17.03
N ILE A 282 -15.71 -8.66 -15.79
CA ILE A 282 -16.20 -8.00 -14.58
C ILE A 282 -15.74 -6.54 -14.55
N ILE A 283 -14.46 -6.27 -14.84
CA ILE A 283 -13.91 -4.92 -14.83
C ILE A 283 -14.61 -4.03 -15.87
N LEU A 284 -14.74 -4.50 -17.11
CA LEU A 284 -15.35 -3.73 -18.20
C LEU A 284 -16.86 -3.51 -18.00
N GLU A 285 -17.57 -4.44 -17.37
CA GLU A 285 -19.00 -4.31 -17.08
C GLU A 285 -19.27 -3.30 -15.95
N THR A 286 -18.29 -3.06 -15.08
CA THR A 286 -18.50 -2.28 -13.86
C THR A 286 -17.87 -0.89 -13.91
N GLU A 287 -16.78 -0.67 -14.64
CA GLU A 287 -16.09 0.61 -14.65
C GLU A 287 -15.30 0.87 -15.96
N GLU A 288 -15.82 1.75 -16.80
CA GLU A 288 -15.23 2.11 -18.11
C GLU A 288 -13.82 2.72 -18.03
N ARG A 289 -13.41 3.27 -16.88
CA ARG A 289 -12.09 3.91 -16.72
C ARG A 289 -10.97 2.95 -16.33
N LEU A 290 -11.27 1.66 -16.22
CA LEU A 290 -10.32 0.61 -15.83
C LEU A 290 -9.85 -0.25 -17.01
N ASP A 291 -9.86 0.29 -18.23
CA ASP A 291 -9.44 -0.45 -19.45
C ASP A 291 -8.08 -1.13 -19.28
N LEU A 292 -7.09 -0.43 -18.69
CA LEU A 292 -5.77 -1.01 -18.44
C LEU A 292 -5.85 -2.22 -17.49
N ALA A 293 -6.62 -2.13 -16.42
CA ALA A 293 -6.78 -3.24 -15.48
C ALA A 293 -7.50 -4.42 -16.14
N ALA A 294 -8.47 -4.16 -17.01
CA ALA A 294 -9.14 -5.21 -17.78
C ALA A 294 -8.17 -5.90 -18.75
N VAL A 295 -7.32 -5.14 -19.45
CA VAL A 295 -6.28 -5.70 -20.32
C VAL A 295 -5.32 -6.57 -19.52
N VAL A 296 -4.83 -6.10 -18.38
CA VAL A 296 -3.91 -6.85 -17.52
C VAL A 296 -4.58 -8.10 -16.96
N ALA A 297 -5.81 -8.00 -16.46
CA ALA A 297 -6.57 -9.16 -15.99
C ALA A 297 -6.69 -10.25 -17.06
N TYR A 298 -6.89 -9.84 -18.33
CA TYR A 298 -6.96 -10.78 -19.45
C TYR A 298 -5.61 -11.39 -19.81
N GLU A 299 -4.50 -10.60 -19.77
CA GLU A 299 -3.22 -10.96 -20.38
C GLU A 299 -2.19 -11.55 -19.42
N HIS A 300 -2.31 -11.36 -18.11
CA HIS A 300 -1.24 -11.62 -17.15
C HIS A 300 -0.72 -13.09 -17.09
N HIS A 301 -1.42 -14.02 -17.69
CA HIS A 301 -0.95 -15.41 -17.85
C HIS A 301 -0.54 -15.76 -19.28
N ILE A 302 -0.51 -14.79 -20.21
CA ILE A 302 -0.01 -15.00 -21.57
C ILE A 302 1.50 -14.81 -21.55
N ARG A 303 2.21 -15.81 -22.06
CA ARG A 303 3.67 -15.80 -22.11
C ARG A 303 4.17 -15.14 -23.37
N ILE A 304 5.43 -14.69 -23.37
CA ILE A 304 6.08 -14.05 -24.53
C ILE A 304 6.14 -14.98 -25.74
N ASP A 305 6.31 -16.29 -25.52
CA ASP A 305 6.31 -17.31 -26.60
C ASP A 305 4.90 -17.63 -27.16
N GLY A 306 3.86 -16.92 -26.67
CA GLY A 306 2.46 -17.15 -27.04
C GLY A 306 1.82 -18.35 -26.32
N GLY A 307 2.54 -18.98 -25.39
CA GLY A 307 2.01 -20.01 -24.48
C GLY A 307 1.13 -19.38 -23.39
N GLY A 308 0.76 -20.21 -22.40
CA GLY A 308 -0.12 -19.76 -21.31
C GLY A 308 -1.59 -19.72 -21.69
N TYR A 309 -2.37 -18.88 -21.00
CA TYR A 309 -3.82 -18.72 -21.19
C TYR A 309 -4.26 -17.29 -20.84
N PRO A 310 -5.38 -16.80 -21.43
CA PRO A 310 -6.12 -17.40 -22.53
C PRO A 310 -5.30 -17.38 -23.82
N ARG A 311 -5.53 -18.34 -24.71
CA ARG A 311 -4.82 -18.35 -26.00
C ARG A 311 -5.36 -17.25 -26.91
N LEU A 312 -4.45 -16.43 -27.41
CA LEU A 312 -4.79 -15.42 -28.40
C LEU A 312 -5.08 -16.09 -29.76
N ARG A 313 -6.18 -15.70 -30.38
CA ARG A 313 -6.53 -16.17 -31.74
C ARG A 313 -5.52 -15.67 -32.77
N TYR A 314 -5.02 -14.43 -32.57
CA TYR A 314 -4.01 -13.79 -33.40
C TYR A 314 -2.84 -13.37 -32.50
N PRO A 315 -1.60 -13.81 -32.80
CA PRO A 315 -0.44 -13.43 -32.00
C PRO A 315 -0.27 -11.89 -32.01
N ARG A 316 -0.09 -11.34 -30.83
CA ARG A 316 0.27 -9.94 -30.62
C ARG A 316 1.08 -9.80 -29.34
N ALA A 317 1.84 -8.73 -29.22
CA ALA A 317 2.49 -8.40 -27.95
C ALA A 317 1.44 -8.06 -26.89
N CYS A 318 1.68 -8.51 -25.64
CA CYS A 318 0.92 -8.10 -24.49
C CYS A 318 1.30 -6.69 -24.06
N HIS A 319 0.42 -6.02 -23.33
CA HIS A 319 0.69 -4.69 -22.79
C HIS A 319 1.86 -4.74 -21.78
N GLN A 320 2.69 -3.69 -21.74
CA GLN A 320 3.82 -3.63 -20.82
C GLN A 320 3.40 -3.90 -19.35
N ALA A 321 2.30 -3.31 -18.90
CA ALA A 321 1.77 -3.56 -17.55
C ALA A 321 1.46 -5.05 -17.29
N SER A 322 0.94 -5.76 -18.31
CA SER A 322 0.66 -7.20 -18.20
C SER A 322 1.94 -8.01 -18.00
N ASN A 323 3.01 -7.63 -18.70
CA ASN A 323 4.33 -8.27 -18.56
C ASN A 323 4.95 -7.99 -17.17
N LEU A 324 4.79 -6.75 -16.63
CA LEU A 324 5.24 -6.43 -15.28
C LEU A 324 4.47 -7.26 -14.24
N VAL A 325 3.14 -7.29 -14.35
CA VAL A 325 2.29 -8.04 -13.42
C VAL A 325 2.62 -9.54 -13.51
N HIS A 326 2.83 -10.10 -14.69
CA HIS A 326 3.20 -11.51 -14.87
C HIS A 326 4.47 -11.88 -14.10
N VAL A 327 5.52 -11.08 -14.20
CA VAL A 327 6.78 -11.30 -13.46
C VAL A 327 6.56 -11.21 -11.96
N CYS A 328 5.82 -10.21 -11.49
CA CYS A 328 5.53 -9.99 -10.06
C CYS A 328 4.64 -11.10 -9.47
N ASP A 329 3.61 -11.52 -10.21
CA ASP A 329 2.70 -12.61 -9.84
C ASP A 329 3.45 -13.94 -9.67
N VAL A 330 4.24 -14.33 -10.68
CA VAL A 330 5.02 -15.57 -10.61
C VAL A 330 6.02 -15.52 -9.46
N PHE A 331 6.71 -14.41 -9.26
CA PHE A 331 7.64 -14.26 -8.13
C PHE A 331 6.93 -14.42 -6.79
N ASP A 332 5.84 -13.68 -6.55
CA ASP A 332 5.10 -13.76 -5.28
C ASP A 332 4.51 -15.17 -5.09
N ALA A 333 3.95 -15.75 -6.14
CA ALA A 333 3.43 -17.12 -6.09
C ALA A 333 4.52 -18.15 -5.71
N LEU A 334 5.77 -17.99 -6.16
CA LEU A 334 6.88 -18.85 -5.77
C LEU A 334 7.31 -18.61 -4.32
N ARG A 335 7.26 -17.40 -3.84
CA ARG A 335 7.67 -16.95 -2.52
C ARG A 335 6.63 -17.20 -1.43
N THR A 336 5.39 -17.48 -1.80
CA THR A 336 4.30 -17.70 -0.86
C THR A 336 4.12 -19.19 -0.55
N HIS A 337 3.93 -19.50 0.74
CA HIS A 337 3.57 -20.85 1.19
C HIS A 337 2.17 -21.22 0.67
N ARG A 338 2.05 -22.40 0.12
CA ARG A 338 0.75 -22.98 -0.31
C ARG A 338 0.51 -24.29 0.45
N PRO A 339 -0.73 -24.75 0.63
CA PRO A 339 -1.04 -25.96 1.38
C PRO A 339 -0.28 -27.22 0.90
N TYR A 340 0.21 -27.19 -0.34
CA TYR A 340 0.91 -28.30 -0.99
C TYR A 340 2.37 -27.97 -1.36
N ARG A 341 2.88 -26.79 -1.00
CA ARG A 341 4.26 -26.38 -1.34
C ARG A 341 4.80 -25.32 -0.39
N GLU A 342 5.98 -25.58 0.17
CA GLU A 342 6.77 -24.59 0.91
C GLU A 342 7.15 -23.39 0.04
N ALA A 343 7.31 -22.23 0.68
CA ALA A 343 7.81 -21.02 0.03
C ALA A 343 9.27 -21.24 -0.42
N TRP A 344 9.58 -20.89 -1.66
CA TRP A 344 10.95 -20.98 -2.14
C TRP A 344 11.83 -19.85 -1.58
N PRO A 345 13.12 -20.07 -1.39
CA PRO A 345 14.09 -19.01 -1.13
C PRO A 345 14.08 -17.95 -2.24
N THR A 346 14.35 -16.68 -1.92
CA THR A 346 14.33 -15.56 -2.88
C THR A 346 15.23 -15.85 -4.09
N GLU A 347 16.48 -16.22 -3.88
CA GLU A 347 17.43 -16.52 -4.97
C GLU A 347 16.94 -17.61 -5.92
N ARG A 348 16.27 -18.64 -5.40
CA ARG A 348 15.69 -19.68 -6.24
C ARG A 348 14.54 -19.13 -7.10
N ALA A 349 13.68 -18.28 -6.53
CA ALA A 349 12.58 -17.65 -7.28
C ALA A 349 13.13 -16.71 -8.35
N LEU A 350 14.15 -15.90 -8.03
CA LEU A 350 14.83 -15.03 -8.98
C LEU A 350 15.51 -15.85 -10.11
N GLY A 351 16.10 -17.01 -9.79
CA GLY A 351 16.66 -17.92 -10.78
C GLY A 351 15.63 -18.35 -11.83
N ILE A 352 14.42 -18.72 -11.41
CA ILE A 352 13.33 -19.08 -12.35
C ILE A 352 12.98 -17.91 -13.30
N LEU A 353 12.92 -16.70 -12.77
CA LEU A 353 12.65 -15.53 -13.63
C LEU A 353 13.77 -15.29 -14.64
N GLN A 354 15.03 -15.52 -14.27
CA GLN A 354 16.16 -15.41 -15.17
C GLN A 354 16.16 -16.51 -16.24
N GLU A 355 15.87 -17.74 -15.87
CA GLU A 355 15.79 -18.89 -16.81
C GLU A 355 14.62 -18.72 -17.78
N GLY A 356 13.48 -18.17 -17.35
CA GLY A 356 12.30 -17.92 -18.17
C GLY A 356 12.36 -16.64 -19.00
N ALA A 357 13.41 -15.82 -18.85
CA ALA A 357 13.56 -14.57 -19.58
C ALA A 357 13.69 -14.80 -21.10
N GLY A 358 12.76 -14.27 -21.85
CA GLY A 358 12.60 -14.44 -23.29
C GLY A 358 11.43 -15.36 -23.68
N PRO A 359 11.43 -16.64 -23.29
CA PRO A 359 10.31 -17.51 -23.62
C PRO A 359 9.04 -17.25 -22.82
N GLU A 360 9.16 -17.08 -21.50
CA GLU A 360 8.03 -16.92 -20.59
C GLU A 360 7.81 -15.45 -20.26
N PHE A 361 8.86 -14.78 -19.83
CA PHE A 361 8.84 -13.38 -19.40
C PHE A 361 9.48 -12.47 -20.43
N ASP A 362 9.03 -11.21 -20.49
CA ASP A 362 9.80 -10.18 -21.15
C ASP A 362 11.21 -10.09 -20.54
N ALA A 363 12.23 -10.22 -21.40
CA ALA A 363 13.60 -10.38 -20.95
C ALA A 363 14.16 -9.13 -20.25
N ASP A 364 13.73 -7.93 -20.64
CA ASP A 364 14.18 -6.69 -20.04
C ASP A 364 13.48 -6.46 -18.69
N ILE A 365 12.20 -6.74 -18.63
CA ILE A 365 11.39 -6.65 -17.41
C ILE A 365 11.88 -7.67 -16.37
N ALA A 366 12.10 -8.93 -16.75
CA ALA A 366 12.61 -9.95 -15.85
C ALA A 366 14.00 -9.59 -15.28
N ARG A 367 14.90 -9.08 -16.12
CA ARG A 367 16.23 -8.61 -15.69
C ARG A 367 16.12 -7.41 -14.76
N ALA A 368 15.26 -6.45 -15.07
CA ALA A 368 15.03 -5.29 -14.21
C ALA A 368 14.49 -5.70 -12.83
N PHE A 369 13.51 -6.62 -12.80
CA PHE A 369 12.97 -7.14 -11.55
C PHE A 369 14.02 -7.82 -10.68
N VAL A 370 14.84 -8.70 -11.27
CA VAL A 370 15.93 -9.38 -10.56
C VAL A 370 16.95 -8.38 -10.02
N ALA A 371 17.34 -7.37 -10.82
CA ALA A 371 18.27 -6.33 -10.40
C ALA A 371 17.69 -5.49 -9.25
N MET A 372 16.42 -5.10 -9.34
CA MET A 372 15.70 -4.37 -8.31
C MET A 372 15.67 -5.17 -6.99
N MET A 373 15.30 -6.45 -7.04
CA MET A 373 15.19 -7.29 -5.83
C MET A 373 16.53 -7.51 -5.16
N ARG A 374 17.60 -7.73 -5.90
CA ARG A 374 18.97 -7.85 -5.35
C ARG A 374 19.44 -6.57 -4.71
N GLN A 375 19.21 -5.42 -5.37
CA GLN A 375 19.53 -4.13 -4.78
C GLN A 375 18.82 -3.88 -3.44
N TRP A 376 17.60 -4.44 -3.29
CA TRP A 376 16.86 -4.33 -2.03
C TRP A 376 17.38 -5.29 -0.97
N GLU A 377 17.73 -6.52 -1.32
CA GLU A 377 18.33 -7.46 -0.36
C GLU A 377 19.67 -6.93 0.18
N ASP A 378 20.50 -6.34 -0.66
CA ASP A 378 21.76 -5.70 -0.25
C ASP A 378 21.52 -4.56 0.73
N ARG A 379 20.55 -3.69 0.48
CA ARG A 379 20.17 -2.60 1.40
C ARG A 379 19.64 -3.09 2.73
N VAL A 380 18.87 -4.19 2.72
CA VAL A 380 18.37 -4.83 3.94
C VAL A 380 19.50 -5.42 4.75
N ALA A 381 20.48 -6.03 4.09
CA ALA A 381 21.65 -6.57 4.74
C ALA A 381 22.51 -5.45 5.38
N GLU A 382 22.62 -4.30 4.73
CA GLU A 382 23.33 -3.13 5.26
C GLU A 382 22.63 -2.55 6.50
N VAL A 383 21.30 -2.40 6.47
CA VAL A 383 20.52 -1.90 7.62
C VAL A 383 20.48 -2.93 8.76
N GLY A 384 20.45 -4.21 8.43
CA GLY A 384 20.40 -5.32 9.40
C GLY A 384 21.71 -5.60 10.13
N THR A 385 22.84 -4.97 9.75
CA THR A 385 24.10 -5.11 10.49
C THR A 385 24.07 -4.39 11.83
N ASP A 386 23.18 -3.42 12.02
CA ASP A 386 23.02 -2.66 13.27
C ASP A 386 21.88 -3.20 14.16
N ASP A 387 21.05 -4.14 13.69
CA ASP A 387 19.96 -4.71 14.48
C ASP A 387 20.29 -6.16 14.94
N PRO A 388 20.42 -6.40 16.26
CA PRO A 388 20.73 -7.74 16.81
C PRO A 388 19.68 -8.81 16.51
N GLU A 389 18.42 -8.48 16.29
CA GLU A 389 17.34 -9.45 16.05
C GLU A 389 17.30 -9.94 14.60
N LEU A 390 17.77 -9.16 13.65
CA LEU A 390 17.92 -9.59 12.26
C LEU A 390 19.00 -10.67 12.08
N ARG A 391 19.98 -10.75 13.01
CA ARG A 391 21.04 -11.78 13.00
C ARG A 391 20.54 -13.18 13.35
N LEU A 392 19.40 -13.34 14.00
CA LEU A 392 18.86 -14.65 14.41
C LEU A 392 18.17 -15.42 13.27
N GLY A 393 17.83 -14.78 12.16
CA GLY A 393 17.25 -15.44 10.96
C GLY A 393 18.26 -16.12 10.05
N ALA A 394 19.54 -15.85 10.22
CA ALA A 394 20.64 -16.38 9.38
C ALA A 394 21.28 -17.68 9.89
N ARG A 395 20.70 -18.33 10.90
CA ARG A 395 21.20 -19.64 11.35
C ARG A 395 20.74 -20.75 10.39
N LYS A 396 21.73 -21.31 9.69
CA LYS A 396 21.79 -22.49 8.86
C LYS A 396 20.59 -23.44 8.97
N ALA A 397 19.91 -23.64 7.85
CA ALA A 397 19.13 -24.85 7.62
C ALA A 397 20.10 -26.07 7.67
N PRO A 398 19.72 -27.18 8.31
CA PRO A 398 20.51 -28.39 8.25
C PRO A 398 20.55 -28.93 6.81
N GLU A 399 21.74 -29.31 6.38
CA GLU A 399 21.95 -30.04 5.13
C GLU A 399 21.07 -31.28 5.12
N ALA A 400 20.03 -31.31 4.33
CA ALA A 400 19.27 -32.51 4.03
C ALA A 400 20.07 -33.29 2.98
N SER A 401 20.60 -34.41 3.42
CA SER A 401 21.23 -35.46 2.61
C SER A 401 20.39 -35.82 1.39
N ALA A 402 21.05 -35.79 0.24
CA ALA A 402 20.60 -36.43 -0.99
C ALA A 402 20.47 -37.91 -0.78
N GLU A 403 19.23 -38.43 -0.68
CA GLU A 403 18.87 -39.83 -1.00
C GLU A 403 17.35 -39.98 -0.98
N ALA A 404 16.82 -40.23 -2.15
CA ALA A 404 15.65 -41.00 -2.56
C ALA A 404 14.84 -40.31 -3.69
N LEU A 405 15.10 -40.83 -4.85
CA LEU A 405 14.24 -41.13 -6.03
C LEU A 405 12.80 -40.62 -6.06
#